data_ed37f00c8e8f3020d6a0ab1b339940d8
#
_entry.id   ed37f00c8e8f3020d6a0ab1b339940d8
#
_cell.length_a   1.000
_cell.length_b   1.000
_cell.length_c   1.000
_cell.angle_alpha   90.00
_cell.angle_beta   90.00
_cell.angle_gamma   90.00
#
_symmetry.space_group_name_H-M   'P 1'
#
loop_
_entity.id
_entity.type
_entity.pdbx_description
1 polymer ?
#
loop_
_entity_poly.entity_id
_entity_poly.type
_entity_poly.pdbx_seq_one_letter_code
_entity_poly.pdbx_strand_id
1 'polypeptide(L)'
;MSNVVLESLLKPLAEFYSPSFVEEIAINRPGEVWMRLNGGRIPWVSYRSEILSKQYLIDLIHTVANIYERPFDPIHGTPVVYATLPGNHRFSAIAGPNVQYDENDVTGGVALNIRGSGVSDTSFKNYHLERGKKLLKVKPRESNRPDDPYDRLMSAINDGSPILVSGATSTGKTTFLNHMLTLIDQNSRVITVEDAREIRVPQKNRVHFVLSRTEQTNDFNYARLLDLVVRMTPDVIIGGEISTDNASVLWEMLGTGHDHFYTTIHAESSDAAYAAYADRILHTQPAYNRTELIAEMKKKIRVVQLSRDGTLRAVTEVV
;
A
#
# COMPACT_ATOMS: atom_id res chain seq x y z
N MET A 1 2.25 31.75 -19.59
CA MET A 1 0.87 31.68 -19.06
C MET A 1 0.59 30.39 -18.27
N SER A 2 1.18 29.26 -18.61
CA SER A 2 0.92 27.97 -17.93
C SER A 2 1.35 27.91 -16.46
N ASN A 3 2.38 28.64 -16.05
CA ASN A 3 2.90 28.56 -14.68
C ASN A 3 1.99 29.27 -13.64
N VAL A 4 1.32 30.36 -14.04
CA VAL A 4 0.48 31.16 -13.14
C VAL A 4 -0.78 30.37 -12.70
N VAL A 5 -1.36 29.57 -13.60
CA VAL A 5 -2.54 28.74 -13.28
C VAL A 5 -2.14 27.64 -12.30
N LEU A 6 -1.02 26.96 -12.52
CA LEU A 6 -0.51 25.93 -11.62
C LEU A 6 -0.17 26.52 -10.24
N GLU A 7 0.53 27.65 -10.18
CA GLU A 7 0.84 28.33 -8.92
C GLU A 7 -0.45 28.71 -8.15
N SER A 8 -1.46 29.19 -8.84
CA SER A 8 -2.76 29.50 -8.22
C SER A 8 -3.43 28.26 -7.65
N LEU A 9 -3.41 27.14 -8.38
CA LEU A 9 -3.96 25.87 -7.91
C LEU A 9 -3.12 25.23 -6.79
N LEU A 10 -1.80 25.40 -6.78
CA LEU A 10 -0.94 24.88 -5.71
C LEU A 10 -0.99 25.73 -4.43
N LYS A 11 -1.41 26.98 -4.52
CA LYS A 11 -1.42 27.91 -3.37
C LYS A 11 -2.17 27.37 -2.14
N PRO A 12 -3.37 26.79 -2.24
CA PRO A 12 -4.07 26.22 -1.08
C PRO A 12 -3.35 25.02 -0.44
N LEU A 13 -2.51 24.32 -1.21
CA LEU A 13 -1.73 23.18 -0.72
C LEU A 13 -0.37 23.58 -0.18
N ALA A 14 0.15 24.75 -0.57
CA ALA A 14 1.49 25.19 -0.21
C ALA A 14 1.69 25.30 1.30
N GLU A 15 0.69 25.67 2.06
CA GLU A 15 0.73 25.73 3.52
C GLU A 15 1.01 24.35 4.18
N PHE A 16 0.64 23.26 3.49
CA PHE A 16 0.80 21.91 4.00
C PHE A 16 2.13 21.26 3.59
N TYR A 17 2.68 21.54 2.39
CA TYR A 17 3.90 20.85 1.90
C TYR A 17 5.16 21.74 1.89
N SER A 18 5.02 23.06 1.96
CA SER A 18 6.18 23.97 1.94
C SER A 18 6.96 24.05 3.26
N PRO A 19 6.38 23.81 4.45
CA PRO A 19 7.15 23.86 5.69
C PRO A 19 8.27 22.81 5.70
N SER A 20 9.48 23.19 6.09
CA SER A 20 10.68 22.33 6.08
C SER A 20 10.58 21.10 6.99
N PHE A 21 9.65 21.12 7.95
CA PHE A 21 9.37 20.00 8.84
C PHE A 21 8.38 18.98 8.26
N VAL A 22 7.83 19.24 7.07
CA VAL A 22 6.94 18.32 6.37
C VAL A 22 7.71 17.59 5.29
N GLU A 23 7.73 16.26 5.36
CA GLU A 23 8.34 15.40 4.33
C GLU A 23 7.42 15.21 3.13
N GLU A 24 6.14 15.01 3.43
CA GLU A 24 5.16 14.61 2.43
C GLU A 24 3.74 15.01 2.87
N ILE A 25 2.91 15.34 1.90
CA ILE A 25 1.46 15.39 2.10
C ILE A 25 0.78 14.31 1.29
N ALA A 26 -0.33 13.79 1.83
CA ALA A 26 -1.19 12.84 1.18
C ALA A 26 -2.65 13.29 1.26
N ILE A 27 -3.33 13.31 0.12
CA ILE A 27 -4.77 13.53 0.04
C ILE A 27 -5.37 12.22 -0.42
N ASN A 28 -6.01 11.51 0.52
CA ASN A 28 -6.62 10.22 0.27
C ASN A 28 -8.06 10.34 -0.23
N ARG A 29 -8.68 11.49 0.07
CA ARG A 29 -10.07 11.85 -0.29
C ARG A 29 -10.25 13.37 -0.24
N PRO A 30 -11.27 13.93 -0.90
CA PRO A 30 -11.59 15.35 -0.80
C PRO A 30 -11.81 15.79 0.64
N GLY A 31 -11.46 17.04 0.95
CA GLY A 31 -11.69 17.67 2.25
C GLY A 31 -10.70 17.29 3.35
N GLU A 32 -9.69 16.46 3.08
CA GLU A 32 -8.73 16.00 4.08
C GLU A 32 -7.30 15.97 3.49
N VAL A 33 -6.35 16.49 4.25
CA VAL A 33 -4.92 16.38 3.95
C VAL A 33 -4.20 15.74 5.12
N TRP A 34 -3.33 14.79 4.83
CA TRP A 34 -2.42 14.17 5.76
C TRP A 34 -1.01 14.69 5.54
N MET A 35 -0.32 15.05 6.61
CA MET A 35 1.06 15.53 6.58
C MET A 35 1.96 14.54 7.31
N ARG A 36 3.03 14.11 6.67
CA ARG A 36 4.12 13.35 7.29
C ARG A 36 5.15 14.32 7.82
N LEU A 37 5.42 14.25 9.12
CA LEU A 37 6.31 15.18 9.81
C LEU A 37 7.68 14.57 10.05
N ASN A 38 8.72 15.36 9.83
CA ASN A 38 10.10 14.98 10.16
C ASN A 38 10.28 14.82 11.68
N GLY A 39 10.77 13.65 12.10
CA GLY A 39 11.18 13.40 13.48
C GLY A 39 10.06 13.34 14.52
N GLY A 40 8.80 13.33 14.10
CA GLY A 40 7.65 13.25 14.99
C GLY A 40 7.44 11.84 15.58
N ARG A 41 6.91 11.77 16.83
CA ARG A 41 6.46 10.49 17.43
C ARG A 41 5.24 9.92 16.70
N ILE A 42 4.40 10.79 16.14
CA ILE A 42 3.27 10.45 15.29
C ILE A 42 3.68 10.86 13.88
N PRO A 43 3.92 9.87 12.97
CA PRO A 43 4.44 10.17 11.65
C PRO A 43 3.45 10.95 10.78
N TRP A 44 2.15 10.75 10.96
CA TRP A 44 1.11 11.39 10.17
C TRP A 44 0.12 12.19 11.02
N VAL A 45 -0.17 13.41 10.61
CA VAL A 45 -1.23 14.26 11.18
C VAL A 45 -2.20 14.69 10.08
N SER A 46 -3.49 14.79 10.40
CA SER A 46 -4.52 15.17 9.43
C SER A 46 -5.14 16.52 9.73
N TYR A 47 -5.51 17.22 8.66
CA TYR A 47 -6.25 18.48 8.69
C TYR A 47 -7.44 18.41 7.75
N ARG A 48 -8.53 19.08 8.10
CA ARG A 48 -9.66 19.27 7.20
C ARG A 48 -9.50 20.59 6.44
N SER A 49 -9.82 20.54 5.14
CA SER A 49 -9.80 21.72 4.28
C SER A 49 -10.94 21.64 3.26
N GLU A 50 -11.93 22.50 3.40
CA GLU A 50 -13.10 22.55 2.50
C GLU A 50 -12.74 22.96 1.06
N ILE A 51 -11.59 23.61 0.89
CA ILE A 51 -11.08 24.02 -0.43
C ILE A 51 -10.73 22.78 -1.29
N LEU A 52 -10.32 21.68 -0.65
CA LEU A 52 -9.89 20.45 -1.31
C LEU A 52 -11.09 19.62 -1.80
N SER A 53 -11.98 20.24 -2.57
CA SER A 53 -13.10 19.54 -3.21
C SER A 53 -12.61 18.54 -4.26
N LYS A 54 -13.42 17.53 -4.61
CA LYS A 54 -13.10 16.57 -5.68
C LYS A 54 -12.80 17.28 -7.00
N GLN A 55 -13.61 18.29 -7.35
CA GLN A 55 -13.41 19.05 -8.58
C GLN A 55 -12.07 19.80 -8.57
N TYR A 56 -11.74 20.49 -7.47
CA TYR A 56 -10.44 21.18 -7.34
C TYR A 56 -9.26 20.22 -7.52
N LEU A 57 -9.32 19.03 -6.92
CA LEU A 57 -8.25 18.03 -7.02
C LEU A 57 -8.11 17.49 -8.46
N ILE A 58 -9.24 17.26 -9.14
CA ILE A 58 -9.25 16.84 -10.55
C ILE A 58 -8.67 17.95 -11.44
N ASP A 59 -9.07 19.20 -11.24
CA ASP A 59 -8.58 20.36 -12.01
C ASP A 59 -7.06 20.54 -11.81
N LEU A 60 -6.57 20.34 -10.59
CA LEU A 60 -5.14 20.34 -10.29
C LEU A 60 -4.41 19.25 -11.08
N ILE A 61 -4.92 18.00 -11.07
CA ILE A 61 -4.28 16.88 -11.76
C ILE A 61 -4.28 17.12 -13.27
N HIS A 62 -5.39 17.57 -13.85
CA HIS A 62 -5.46 17.94 -15.27
C HIS A 62 -4.47 19.05 -15.63
N THR A 63 -4.38 20.09 -14.80
CA THR A 63 -3.44 21.19 -15.02
C THR A 63 -2.00 20.72 -14.98
N VAL A 64 -1.65 19.88 -13.99
CA VAL A 64 -0.31 19.26 -13.90
C VAL A 64 -0.06 18.40 -15.14
N ALA A 65 -0.99 17.51 -15.50
CA ALA A 65 -0.84 16.64 -16.66
C ALA A 65 -0.60 17.45 -17.96
N ASN A 66 -1.38 18.48 -18.19
CA ASN A 66 -1.25 19.33 -19.37
C ASN A 66 0.10 20.10 -19.42
N ILE A 67 0.52 20.68 -18.29
CA ILE A 67 1.79 21.45 -18.24
C ILE A 67 3.00 20.56 -18.46
N TYR A 68 2.97 19.35 -17.94
CA TYR A 68 4.07 18.39 -18.04
C TYR A 68 3.91 17.40 -19.21
N GLU A 69 2.94 17.66 -20.11
CA GLU A 69 2.67 16.85 -21.32
C GLU A 69 2.49 15.36 -20.98
N ARG A 70 1.73 15.07 -19.91
CA ARG A 70 1.41 13.71 -19.48
C ARG A 70 0.01 13.33 -19.92
N PRO A 71 -0.18 12.14 -20.51
CA PRO A 71 -1.54 11.67 -20.77
C PRO A 71 -2.29 11.51 -19.44
N PHE A 72 -3.52 12.00 -19.40
CA PHE A 72 -4.41 11.81 -18.25
C PHE A 72 -5.84 11.66 -18.72
N ASP A 73 -6.37 10.47 -18.56
CA ASP A 73 -7.78 10.14 -18.77
C ASP A 73 -8.22 9.21 -17.62
N PRO A 74 -8.93 9.75 -16.63
CA PRO A 74 -9.32 9.00 -15.44
C PRO A 74 -10.38 7.92 -15.73
N ILE A 75 -10.98 7.88 -16.94
CA ILE A 75 -12.05 6.96 -17.30
C ILE A 75 -11.57 5.89 -18.28
N HIS A 76 -10.73 6.25 -19.26
CA HIS A 76 -10.44 5.40 -20.42
C HIS A 76 -9.00 4.88 -20.51
N GLY A 77 -8.22 4.88 -19.41
CA GLY A 77 -6.98 4.09 -19.42
C GLY A 77 -5.72 4.73 -18.89
N THR A 78 -5.67 6.05 -18.63
CA THR A 78 -4.49 6.71 -18.08
C THR A 78 -4.80 7.51 -16.81
N PRO A 79 -5.27 6.86 -15.73
CA PRO A 79 -5.77 7.54 -14.53
C PRO A 79 -4.65 8.12 -13.65
N VAL A 80 -3.38 7.82 -13.92
CA VAL A 80 -2.22 8.14 -13.07
C VAL A 80 -1.36 9.23 -13.69
N VAL A 81 -0.98 10.22 -12.89
CA VAL A 81 -0.06 11.31 -13.27
C VAL A 81 1.13 11.36 -12.33
N TYR A 82 2.33 11.40 -12.93
CA TYR A 82 3.58 11.69 -12.23
C TYR A 82 4.20 12.97 -12.77
N ALA A 83 4.65 13.86 -11.88
CA ALA A 83 5.33 15.09 -12.24
C ALA A 83 6.33 15.51 -11.18
N THR A 84 7.18 16.49 -11.53
CA THR A 84 8.00 17.24 -10.59
C THR A 84 7.50 18.68 -10.59
N LEU A 85 6.85 19.09 -9.51
CA LEU A 85 6.33 20.44 -9.33
C LEU A 85 7.46 21.45 -9.08
N PRO A 86 7.19 22.79 -9.21
CA PRO A 86 8.12 23.81 -8.81
C PRO A 86 8.70 23.57 -7.42
N GLY A 87 9.99 23.83 -7.21
CA GLY A 87 10.66 23.50 -5.95
C GLY A 87 11.12 22.04 -5.84
N ASN A 88 11.14 21.29 -6.94
CA ASN A 88 11.52 19.88 -7.01
C ASN A 88 10.63 18.93 -6.16
N HIS A 89 9.38 19.31 -5.91
CA HIS A 89 8.45 18.43 -5.23
C HIS A 89 7.96 17.32 -6.15
N ARG A 90 8.04 16.08 -5.69
CA ARG A 90 7.51 14.93 -6.45
C ARG A 90 5.99 14.88 -6.28
N PHE A 91 5.29 14.83 -7.38
CA PHE A 91 3.84 14.71 -7.46
C PHE A 91 3.46 13.35 -8.03
N SER A 92 2.55 12.67 -7.37
CA SER A 92 1.91 11.46 -7.87
C SER A 92 0.42 11.52 -7.55
N ALA A 93 -0.41 11.25 -8.54
CA ALA A 93 -1.86 11.32 -8.40
C ALA A 93 -2.56 10.26 -9.22
N ILE A 94 -3.73 9.88 -8.77
CA ILE A 94 -4.67 9.00 -9.49
C ILE A 94 -6.09 9.54 -9.29
N ALA A 95 -6.91 9.45 -10.34
CA ALA A 95 -8.34 9.72 -10.25
C ALA A 95 -9.13 8.71 -11.08
N GLY A 96 -10.41 8.56 -10.77
CA GLY A 96 -11.30 7.68 -11.50
C GLY A 96 -11.83 6.49 -10.71
N PRO A 97 -12.48 5.53 -11.37
CA PRO A 97 -13.18 4.42 -10.72
C PRO A 97 -12.26 3.48 -9.92
N ASN A 98 -10.95 3.51 -10.20
CA ASN A 98 -9.96 2.70 -9.51
C ASN A 98 -9.62 3.20 -8.09
N VAL A 99 -10.11 4.39 -7.69
CA VAL A 99 -10.00 4.92 -6.32
C VAL A 99 -11.36 4.89 -5.67
N GLN A 100 -11.50 4.19 -4.55
CA GLN A 100 -12.76 4.08 -3.81
C GLN A 100 -12.54 4.53 -2.37
N TYR A 101 -13.47 5.32 -1.83
CA TYR A 101 -13.37 5.84 -0.46
C TYR A 101 -14.07 4.93 0.54
N ASP A 102 -15.26 4.46 0.19
CA ASP A 102 -16.12 3.61 1.01
C ASP A 102 -16.71 2.47 0.17
N GLU A 103 -17.27 1.44 0.82
CA GLU A 103 -17.78 0.21 0.17
C GLU A 103 -18.86 0.46 -0.90
N ASN A 104 -19.53 1.61 -0.86
CA ASN A 104 -20.63 1.96 -1.77
C ASN A 104 -20.26 3.08 -2.77
N ASP A 105 -18.99 3.48 -2.83
CA ASP A 105 -18.58 4.55 -3.73
C ASP A 105 -18.32 4.01 -5.14
N VAL A 106 -19.31 4.15 -5.99
CA VAL A 106 -19.25 3.75 -7.41
C VAL A 106 -18.84 4.90 -8.36
N THR A 107 -18.64 6.12 -7.82
CA THR A 107 -18.41 7.31 -8.65
C THR A 107 -16.93 7.56 -8.94
N GLY A 108 -16.07 6.71 -8.38
CA GLY A 108 -14.62 6.89 -8.45
C GLY A 108 -14.14 8.06 -7.59
N GLY A 109 -12.91 7.99 -7.20
CA GLY A 109 -12.26 8.93 -6.29
C GLY A 109 -11.07 9.66 -6.89
N VAL A 110 -10.35 10.33 -6.00
CA VAL A 110 -9.09 11.01 -6.25
C VAL A 110 -8.17 10.74 -5.07
N ALA A 111 -6.91 10.41 -5.35
CA ALA A 111 -5.86 10.36 -4.34
C ALA A 111 -4.58 10.95 -4.90
N LEU A 112 -3.85 11.73 -4.10
CA LEU A 112 -2.58 12.29 -4.53
C LEU A 112 -1.59 12.45 -3.38
N ASN A 113 -0.31 12.50 -3.73
CA ASN A 113 0.78 12.76 -2.83
C ASN A 113 1.70 13.85 -3.40
N ILE A 114 2.16 14.74 -2.52
CA ILE A 114 3.25 15.67 -2.83
C ILE A 114 4.35 15.44 -1.80
N ARG A 115 5.50 14.96 -2.28
CA ARG A 115 6.67 14.74 -1.44
C ARG A 115 7.67 15.86 -1.63
N GLY A 116 8.06 16.50 -0.55
CA GLY A 116 9.07 17.55 -0.54
C GLY A 116 10.41 17.05 -1.07
N SER A 117 11.15 17.92 -1.74
CA SER A 117 12.53 17.62 -2.17
C SER A 117 13.52 17.55 -1.01
N GLY A 118 13.02 17.66 0.23
CA GLY A 118 13.75 17.54 1.47
C GLY A 118 15.21 17.99 1.36
N VAL A 119 15.45 19.29 1.33
CA VAL A 119 16.80 19.80 1.64
C VAL A 119 16.92 19.71 3.16
N SER A 120 16.88 18.51 3.70
CA SER A 120 17.51 18.29 4.98
C SER A 120 18.99 18.24 4.67
N ASP A 121 19.71 19.23 5.09
CA ASP A 121 21.18 19.21 5.18
C ASP A 121 21.54 18.16 6.25
N THR A 122 21.16 16.92 5.93
CA THR A 122 21.30 15.77 6.81
C THR A 122 22.73 15.33 6.67
N SER A 123 23.62 15.90 7.49
CA SER A 123 24.97 15.40 7.60
C SER A 123 24.95 13.89 7.81
N PHE A 124 25.81 13.15 7.10
CA PHE A 124 26.02 11.72 7.30
C PHE A 124 26.17 11.34 8.79
N LYS A 125 26.65 12.27 9.62
CA LYS A 125 26.76 12.11 11.08
C LYS A 125 25.42 11.95 11.80
N ASN A 126 24.31 12.35 11.17
CA ASN A 126 22.96 12.23 11.74
C ASN A 126 22.31 10.87 11.45
N TYR A 127 22.93 10.03 10.60
CA TYR A 127 22.49 8.65 10.42
C TYR A 127 23.01 7.79 11.57
N HIS A 128 22.09 7.21 12.33
CA HIS A 128 22.46 6.24 13.36
C HIS A 128 22.90 4.94 12.72
N LEU A 129 24.20 4.66 12.78
CA LEU A 129 24.79 3.41 12.31
C LEU A 129 24.64 2.32 13.39
N GLU A 130 23.47 1.74 13.53
CA GLU A 130 23.25 0.57 14.38
C GLU A 130 23.23 -0.69 13.53
N ARG A 131 24.24 -1.55 13.68
CA ARG A 131 24.27 -2.87 13.04
C ARG A 131 23.16 -3.76 13.60
N GLY A 132 22.26 -4.23 12.74
CA GLY A 132 21.36 -5.35 13.03
C GLY A 132 20.16 -5.05 13.92
N LYS A 133 19.83 -3.79 14.21
CA LYS A 133 18.58 -3.45 14.91
C LYS A 133 17.55 -2.94 13.92
N LYS A 134 16.43 -3.62 13.83
CA LYS A 134 15.22 -3.08 13.19
C LYS A 134 14.73 -1.88 14.01
N LEU A 135 14.47 -0.74 13.33
CA LEU A 135 14.06 0.52 13.98
C LEU A 135 12.66 0.47 14.61
N LEU A 136 11.85 -0.52 14.25
CA LEU A 136 10.52 -0.72 14.83
C LEU A 136 10.63 -1.60 16.08
N LYS A 137 10.73 -0.96 17.25
CA LYS A 137 10.53 -1.63 18.53
C LYS A 137 9.03 -1.68 18.84
N VAL A 138 8.35 -2.65 18.31
CA VAL A 138 7.11 -3.09 18.94
C VAL A 138 7.52 -3.98 20.10
N LYS A 139 7.05 -3.68 21.32
CA LYS A 139 7.38 -4.51 22.49
C LYS A 139 6.86 -5.92 22.24
N PRO A 140 7.71 -6.97 22.24
CA PRO A 140 7.23 -8.32 22.23
C PRO A 140 6.30 -8.51 23.44
N ARG A 141 5.11 -9.03 23.21
CA ARG A 141 4.29 -9.53 24.31
C ARG A 141 5.03 -10.76 24.83
N GLU A 142 5.34 -10.80 26.13
CA GLU A 142 5.88 -12.01 26.72
C GLU A 142 4.89 -13.14 26.50
N SER A 143 5.26 -14.08 25.64
CA SER A 143 4.48 -15.28 25.36
C SER A 143 4.81 -16.34 26.41
N ASN A 144 3.79 -16.83 27.07
CA ASN A 144 3.94 -17.96 28.00
C ASN A 144 3.88 -19.32 27.27
N ARG A 145 3.73 -19.35 25.95
CA ARG A 145 3.62 -20.56 25.12
C ARG A 145 4.32 -20.34 23.77
N PRO A 146 5.59 -20.70 23.61
CA PRO A 146 6.36 -20.45 22.40
C PRO A 146 5.82 -21.15 21.13
N ASP A 147 4.90 -22.10 21.28
CA ASP A 147 4.30 -22.86 20.16
C ASP A 147 2.86 -22.45 19.83
N ASP A 148 2.32 -21.39 20.46
CA ASP A 148 0.98 -20.91 20.13
C ASP A 148 0.96 -20.22 18.76
N PRO A 149 0.13 -20.68 17.81
CA PRO A 149 0.00 -20.02 16.50
C PRO A 149 -0.36 -18.54 16.61
N TYR A 150 -1.11 -18.15 17.63
CA TYR A 150 -1.47 -16.76 17.87
C TYR A 150 -0.23 -15.91 18.24
N ASP A 151 0.64 -16.42 19.09
CA ASP A 151 1.86 -15.71 19.49
C ASP A 151 2.83 -15.57 18.31
N ARG A 152 2.93 -16.59 17.47
CA ARG A 152 3.71 -16.51 16.21
C ARG A 152 3.14 -15.45 15.25
N LEU A 153 1.81 -15.39 15.12
CA LEU A 153 1.15 -14.37 14.30
C LEU A 153 1.42 -12.97 14.84
N MET A 154 1.26 -12.78 16.16
CA MET A 154 1.52 -11.48 16.79
C MET A 154 3.00 -11.06 16.65
N SER A 155 3.92 -12.00 16.78
CA SER A 155 5.34 -11.73 16.50
C SER A 155 5.55 -11.30 15.06
N ALA A 156 4.96 -12.00 14.09
CA ALA A 156 5.09 -11.67 12.67
C ALA A 156 4.53 -10.27 12.35
N ILE A 157 3.38 -9.89 12.91
CA ILE A 157 2.82 -8.54 12.76
C ILE A 157 3.75 -7.50 13.38
N ASN A 158 4.26 -7.77 14.58
CA ASN A 158 5.12 -6.84 15.30
C ASN A 158 6.49 -6.66 14.63
N ASP A 159 7.02 -7.73 14.04
CA ASP A 159 8.29 -7.71 13.30
C ASP A 159 8.17 -7.10 11.90
N GLY A 160 6.95 -6.77 11.47
CA GLY A 160 6.69 -6.28 10.12
C GLY A 160 6.85 -7.36 9.04
N SER A 161 6.79 -8.64 9.41
CA SER A 161 6.95 -9.72 8.43
C SER A 161 5.80 -9.70 7.42
N PRO A 162 6.07 -9.90 6.13
CA PRO A 162 5.02 -10.14 5.14
C PRO A 162 4.20 -11.38 5.51
N ILE A 163 2.86 -11.27 5.44
CA ILE A 163 1.95 -12.35 5.82
C ILE A 163 1.07 -12.75 4.65
N LEU A 164 1.06 -14.05 4.36
CA LEU A 164 0.21 -14.69 3.37
C LEU A 164 -0.86 -15.53 4.08
N VAL A 165 -2.11 -15.08 4.04
CA VAL A 165 -3.23 -15.83 4.60
C VAL A 165 -3.70 -16.85 3.57
N SER A 166 -3.53 -18.12 3.88
CA SER A 166 -3.82 -19.24 3.02
C SER A 166 -5.03 -20.04 3.50
N GLY A 167 -5.74 -20.67 2.60
CA GLY A 167 -6.87 -21.57 2.90
C GLY A 167 -7.74 -21.82 1.68
N ALA A 168 -8.52 -22.90 1.72
CA ALA A 168 -9.50 -23.20 0.69
C ALA A 168 -10.57 -22.10 0.56
N THR A 169 -11.41 -22.21 -0.46
CA THR A 169 -12.56 -21.31 -0.64
C THR A 169 -13.44 -21.30 0.61
N SER A 170 -13.94 -20.12 1.01
CA SER A 170 -14.84 -19.94 2.16
C SER A 170 -14.25 -20.29 3.53
N THR A 171 -12.94 -20.43 3.68
CA THR A 171 -12.29 -20.60 5.01
C THR A 171 -12.27 -19.30 5.82
N GLY A 172 -12.60 -18.16 5.20
CA GLY A 172 -12.66 -16.85 5.86
C GLY A 172 -11.35 -16.08 5.80
N LYS A 173 -10.51 -16.28 4.78
CA LYS A 173 -9.23 -15.54 4.59
C LYS A 173 -9.38 -14.03 4.69
N THR A 174 -10.30 -13.46 3.91
CA THR A 174 -10.59 -12.01 3.92
C THR A 174 -11.10 -11.54 5.28
N THR A 175 -11.96 -12.33 5.93
CA THR A 175 -12.45 -12.02 7.28
C THR A 175 -11.31 -12.02 8.30
N PHE A 176 -10.41 -13.00 8.21
CA PHE A 176 -9.24 -13.09 9.09
C PHE A 176 -8.29 -11.91 8.85
N LEU A 177 -8.01 -11.60 7.59
CA LEU A 177 -7.18 -10.46 7.21
C LEU A 177 -7.78 -9.14 7.73
N ASN A 178 -9.09 -8.92 7.57
CA ASN A 178 -9.78 -7.74 8.10
C ASN A 178 -9.65 -7.62 9.63
N HIS A 179 -9.73 -8.75 10.35
CA HIS A 179 -9.50 -8.74 11.80
C HIS A 179 -8.04 -8.44 12.15
N MET A 180 -7.09 -9.03 11.43
CA MET A 180 -5.65 -8.78 11.63
C MET A 180 -5.31 -7.29 11.48
N LEU A 181 -5.96 -6.57 10.56
CA LEU A 181 -5.75 -5.13 10.38
C LEU A 181 -6.14 -4.29 11.60
N THR A 182 -7.01 -4.80 12.48
CA THR A 182 -7.34 -4.12 13.75
C THR A 182 -6.20 -4.16 14.76
N LEU A 183 -5.24 -5.06 14.58
CA LEU A 183 -4.06 -5.23 15.46
C LEU A 183 -2.89 -4.32 15.06
N ILE A 184 -2.95 -3.71 13.88
CA ILE A 184 -1.95 -2.79 13.36
C ILE A 184 -2.16 -1.39 13.96
N ASP A 185 -1.07 -0.64 14.13
CA ASP A 185 -1.14 0.72 14.65
C ASP A 185 -2.17 1.56 13.87
N GLN A 186 -3.07 2.20 14.60
CA GLN A 186 -4.14 3.03 14.04
C GLN A 186 -3.63 4.30 13.35
N ASN A 187 -2.37 4.69 13.60
CA ASN A 187 -1.71 5.81 12.94
C ASN A 187 -1.01 5.41 11.63
N SER A 188 -0.97 4.12 11.29
CA SER A 188 -0.35 3.64 10.06
C SER A 188 -1.11 4.13 8.81
N ARG A 189 -0.35 4.47 7.77
CA ARG A 189 -0.87 4.69 6.42
C ARG A 189 -1.05 3.35 5.72
N VAL A 190 -2.28 3.00 5.40
CA VAL A 190 -2.63 1.72 4.78
C VAL A 190 -3.11 1.93 3.35
N ILE A 191 -2.53 1.20 2.41
CA ILE A 191 -2.99 1.20 1.02
C ILE A 191 -3.41 -0.23 0.64
N THR A 192 -4.61 -0.38 0.08
CA THR A 192 -5.09 -1.66 -0.44
C THR A 192 -5.10 -1.68 -1.95
N VAL A 193 -4.81 -2.84 -2.53
CA VAL A 193 -4.92 -3.14 -3.95
C VAL A 193 -5.76 -4.40 -4.10
N GLU A 194 -6.95 -4.29 -4.64
CA GLU A 194 -7.97 -5.33 -4.68
C GLU A 194 -8.55 -5.50 -6.10
N ASP A 195 -9.00 -6.72 -6.43
CA ASP A 195 -9.79 -6.97 -7.65
C ASP A 195 -11.24 -6.49 -7.48
N ALA A 196 -11.77 -6.63 -6.27
CA ALA A 196 -13.05 -6.16 -5.82
C ALA A 196 -12.95 -5.71 -4.36
N ARG A 197 -13.77 -4.76 -3.96
CA ARG A 197 -13.69 -4.13 -2.65
C ARG A 197 -14.20 -5.05 -1.53
N GLU A 198 -13.27 -5.68 -0.79
CA GLU A 198 -13.57 -6.60 0.32
C GLU A 198 -12.84 -6.24 1.62
N ILE A 199 -11.71 -5.55 1.53
CA ILE A 199 -10.85 -5.25 2.67
C ILE A 199 -11.39 -4.04 3.44
N ARG A 200 -11.56 -4.22 4.75
CA ARG A 200 -12.02 -3.19 5.69
C ARG A 200 -10.86 -2.70 6.52
N VAL A 201 -10.36 -1.52 6.20
CA VAL A 201 -9.23 -0.89 6.88
C VAL A 201 -9.73 0.02 7.99
N PRO A 202 -9.44 -0.25 9.28
CA PRO A 202 -9.85 0.60 10.39
C PRO A 202 -9.03 1.89 10.50
N GLN A 203 -7.79 1.91 9.99
CA GLN A 203 -6.92 3.08 10.01
C GLN A 203 -7.55 4.23 9.21
N LYS A 204 -7.48 5.45 9.75
CA LYS A 204 -8.03 6.65 9.09
C LYS A 204 -7.23 7.07 7.87
N ASN A 205 -5.89 6.96 7.94
CA ASN A 205 -4.99 7.26 6.83
C ASN A 205 -4.95 6.06 5.87
N ARG A 206 -5.92 5.97 4.96
CA ARG A 206 -6.04 4.85 4.03
C ARG A 206 -6.44 5.29 2.63
N VAL A 207 -6.00 4.51 1.66
CA VAL A 207 -6.45 4.57 0.26
C VAL A 207 -6.79 3.16 -0.20
N HIS A 208 -7.87 3.03 -0.94
CA HIS A 208 -8.28 1.77 -1.55
C HIS A 208 -8.21 1.89 -3.06
N PHE A 209 -7.41 1.03 -3.67
CA PHE A 209 -7.35 0.88 -5.11
C PHE A 209 -8.04 -0.42 -5.52
N VAL A 210 -8.90 -0.30 -6.52
CA VAL A 210 -9.59 -1.43 -7.12
C VAL A 210 -9.21 -1.50 -8.59
N LEU A 211 -8.69 -2.64 -9.01
CA LEU A 211 -8.33 -2.92 -10.39
C LEU A 211 -8.82 -4.32 -10.74
N SER A 212 -9.98 -4.40 -11.35
CA SER A 212 -10.53 -5.66 -11.80
C SER A 212 -9.69 -6.26 -12.93
N ARG A 213 -9.66 -7.60 -13.02
CA ARG A 213 -8.90 -8.31 -14.06
C ARG A 213 -9.33 -7.96 -15.47
N THR A 214 -10.58 -7.54 -15.64
CA THR A 214 -11.16 -7.17 -16.96
C THR A 214 -10.91 -5.71 -17.32
N GLU A 215 -10.45 -4.88 -16.38
CA GLU A 215 -10.23 -3.44 -16.58
C GLU A 215 -8.76 -3.08 -16.84
N GLN A 216 -7.87 -4.09 -16.83
CA GLN A 216 -6.46 -3.85 -17.12
C GLN A 216 -6.25 -3.52 -18.59
N THR A 217 -5.44 -2.52 -18.82
CA THR A 217 -4.99 -2.09 -20.16
C THR A 217 -3.46 -2.11 -20.22
N ASN A 218 -2.90 -1.96 -21.42
CA ASN A 218 -1.44 -1.81 -21.58
C ASN A 218 -0.92 -0.56 -20.85
N ASP A 219 -1.74 0.48 -20.72
CA ASP A 219 -1.36 1.74 -20.10
C ASP A 219 -1.64 1.77 -18.59
N PHE A 220 -2.57 0.93 -18.11
CA PHE A 220 -2.90 0.84 -16.69
C PHE A 220 -3.15 -0.61 -16.26
N ASN A 221 -2.24 -1.16 -15.48
CA ASN A 221 -2.23 -2.52 -14.99
C ASN A 221 -1.66 -2.59 -13.56
N TYR A 222 -1.56 -3.79 -12.98
CA TYR A 222 -1.03 -3.98 -11.62
C TYR A 222 0.37 -3.40 -11.44
N ALA A 223 1.26 -3.52 -12.42
CA ALA A 223 2.61 -2.98 -12.32
C ALA A 223 2.60 -1.45 -12.18
N ARG A 224 1.80 -0.75 -12.99
CA ARG A 224 1.64 0.71 -12.91
C ARG A 224 0.99 1.13 -11.60
N LEU A 225 -0.01 0.38 -11.15
CA LEU A 225 -0.68 0.67 -9.89
C LEU A 225 0.26 0.49 -8.70
N LEU A 226 1.06 -0.57 -8.67
CA LEU A 226 2.00 -0.81 -7.57
C LEU A 226 3.19 0.17 -7.58
N ASP A 227 3.65 0.63 -8.76
CA ASP A 227 4.61 1.74 -8.83
C ASP A 227 4.04 3.02 -8.19
N LEU A 228 2.76 3.30 -8.39
CA LEU A 228 2.08 4.39 -7.69
C LEU A 228 2.02 4.15 -6.18
N VAL A 229 1.62 2.96 -5.72
CA VAL A 229 1.52 2.59 -4.30
C VAL A 229 2.83 2.85 -3.57
N VAL A 230 3.96 2.40 -4.12
CA VAL A 230 5.29 2.62 -3.54
C VAL A 230 5.62 4.12 -3.41
N ARG A 231 5.20 4.93 -4.39
CA ARG A 231 5.42 6.40 -4.37
C ARG A 231 4.51 7.14 -3.39
N MET A 232 3.46 6.49 -2.91
CA MET A 232 2.53 7.04 -1.92
C MET A 232 2.96 6.77 -0.47
N THR A 233 4.15 6.23 -0.27
CA THR A 233 4.80 6.01 1.04
C THR A 233 3.90 5.30 2.06
N PRO A 234 3.38 4.10 1.76
CA PRO A 234 2.57 3.34 2.70
C PRO A 234 3.41 2.80 3.86
N ASP A 235 2.82 2.74 5.05
CA ASP A 235 3.37 1.97 6.16
C ASP A 235 2.96 0.49 6.05
N VAL A 236 1.78 0.24 5.47
CA VAL A 236 1.22 -1.11 5.27
C VAL A 236 0.58 -1.21 3.89
N ILE A 237 0.90 -2.28 3.17
CA ILE A 237 0.29 -2.59 1.87
C ILE A 237 -0.53 -3.88 1.99
N ILE A 238 -1.75 -3.85 1.46
CA ILE A 238 -2.64 -5.01 1.43
C ILE A 238 -2.94 -5.38 -0.02
N GLY A 239 -2.51 -6.57 -0.43
CA GLY A 239 -3.02 -7.20 -1.65
C GLY A 239 -4.28 -8.01 -1.33
N GLY A 240 -5.37 -7.83 -2.03
CA GLY A 240 -6.60 -8.58 -1.78
C GLY A 240 -6.39 -10.07 -1.91
N GLU A 241 -5.92 -10.53 -3.07
CA GLU A 241 -5.58 -11.93 -3.35
C GLU A 241 -4.45 -12.01 -4.37
N ILE A 242 -3.56 -13.00 -4.18
CA ILE A 242 -2.56 -13.33 -5.20
C ILE A 242 -3.22 -14.07 -6.36
N SER A 243 -3.10 -13.48 -7.54
CA SER A 243 -3.52 -14.03 -8.82
C SER A 243 -2.34 -14.17 -9.77
N THR A 244 -2.55 -14.77 -10.93
CA THR A 244 -1.52 -14.86 -11.98
C THR A 244 -1.09 -13.47 -12.46
N ASP A 245 -2.03 -12.51 -12.51
CA ASP A 245 -1.79 -11.17 -13.07
C ASP A 245 -0.96 -10.27 -12.14
N ASN A 246 -0.99 -10.50 -10.82
CA ASN A 246 -0.32 -9.65 -9.84
C ASN A 246 0.84 -10.33 -9.11
N ALA A 247 0.99 -11.64 -9.22
CA ALA A 247 1.94 -12.41 -8.41
C ALA A 247 3.39 -11.94 -8.53
N SER A 248 3.89 -11.74 -9.75
CA SER A 248 5.27 -11.29 -9.98
C SER A 248 5.51 -9.89 -9.43
N VAL A 249 4.58 -8.98 -9.66
CA VAL A 249 4.70 -7.59 -9.24
C VAL A 249 4.65 -7.47 -7.70
N LEU A 250 3.76 -8.24 -7.05
CA LEU A 250 3.68 -8.29 -5.58
C LEU A 250 4.96 -8.90 -4.97
N TRP A 251 5.57 -9.89 -5.65
CA TRP A 251 6.84 -10.46 -5.23
C TRP A 251 8.00 -9.47 -5.33
N GLU A 252 8.10 -8.75 -6.44
CA GLU A 252 9.11 -7.71 -6.65
C GLU A 252 8.99 -6.61 -5.63
N MET A 253 7.77 -6.21 -5.27
CA MET A 253 7.51 -5.20 -4.25
C MET A 253 8.05 -5.59 -2.87
N LEU A 254 7.98 -6.86 -2.48
CA LEU A 254 8.59 -7.37 -1.25
C LEU A 254 10.11 -7.17 -1.20
N GLY A 255 10.75 -7.09 -2.37
CA GLY A 255 12.17 -6.79 -2.51
C GLY A 255 12.54 -5.32 -2.30
N THR A 256 11.56 -4.39 -2.25
CA THR A 256 11.79 -2.95 -2.15
C THR A 256 11.83 -2.41 -0.71
N GLY A 257 11.75 -3.29 0.30
CA GLY A 257 11.84 -2.92 1.71
C GLY A 257 10.50 -2.55 2.36
N HIS A 258 9.38 -2.89 1.73
CA HIS A 258 8.05 -2.78 2.34
C HIS A 258 7.77 -4.03 3.18
N ASP A 259 8.10 -3.96 4.45
CA ASP A 259 7.99 -5.09 5.37
C ASP A 259 6.52 -5.46 5.65
N HIS A 260 5.66 -4.52 6.02
CA HIS A 260 4.25 -4.78 6.31
C HIS A 260 3.42 -4.97 5.03
N PHE A 261 3.53 -6.16 4.45
CA PHE A 261 2.74 -6.58 3.29
C PHE A 261 1.85 -7.77 3.66
N TYR A 262 0.54 -7.66 3.44
CA TYR A 262 -0.41 -8.70 3.76
C TYR A 262 -1.30 -9.02 2.56
N THR A 263 -1.53 -10.31 2.32
CA THR A 263 -2.34 -10.76 1.19
C THR A 263 -2.95 -12.13 1.45
N THR A 264 -3.80 -12.60 0.53
CA THR A 264 -4.42 -13.92 0.62
C THR A 264 -4.06 -14.80 -0.58
N ILE A 265 -4.15 -16.11 -0.41
CA ILE A 265 -4.02 -17.09 -1.48
C ILE A 265 -4.90 -18.31 -1.24
N HIS A 266 -5.39 -18.93 -2.29
CA HIS A 266 -6.05 -20.24 -2.22
C HIS A 266 -5.02 -21.36 -2.23
N ALA A 267 -4.90 -22.10 -1.11
CA ALA A 267 -4.12 -23.32 -1.01
C ALA A 267 -4.59 -24.19 0.17
N GLU A 268 -4.23 -25.47 0.16
CA GLU A 268 -4.67 -26.45 1.16
C GLU A 268 -3.69 -26.62 2.32
N SER A 269 -2.47 -26.14 2.17
CA SER A 269 -1.43 -26.15 3.20
C SER A 269 -0.46 -24.98 3.01
N SER A 270 0.37 -24.69 4.00
CA SER A 270 1.41 -23.68 3.91
C SER A 270 2.43 -23.97 2.80
N ASP A 271 2.85 -25.21 2.64
CA ASP A 271 3.74 -25.60 1.55
C ASP A 271 3.08 -25.45 0.17
N ALA A 272 1.79 -25.79 0.05
CA ALA A 272 1.03 -25.58 -1.17
C ALA A 272 0.83 -24.07 -1.46
N ALA A 273 0.76 -23.23 -0.44
CA ALA A 273 0.66 -21.78 -0.61
C ALA A 273 1.93 -21.19 -1.25
N TYR A 274 3.11 -21.58 -0.78
CA TYR A 274 4.37 -21.17 -1.39
C TYR A 274 4.50 -21.69 -2.82
N ALA A 275 4.14 -22.95 -3.05
CA ALA A 275 4.16 -23.56 -4.39
C ALA A 275 3.21 -22.84 -5.35
N ALA A 276 1.96 -22.58 -4.92
CA ALA A 276 0.97 -21.89 -5.73
C ALA A 276 1.36 -20.43 -6.03
N TYR A 277 2.02 -19.75 -5.11
CA TYR A 277 2.54 -18.42 -5.37
C TYR A 277 3.68 -18.44 -6.37
N ALA A 278 4.65 -19.34 -6.18
CA ALA A 278 5.76 -19.51 -7.13
C ALA A 278 5.27 -19.87 -8.53
N ASP A 279 4.30 -20.77 -8.66
CA ASP A 279 3.75 -21.18 -9.95
C ASP A 279 3.05 -20.02 -10.69
N ARG A 280 2.36 -19.12 -9.95
CA ARG A 280 1.77 -17.89 -10.52
C ARG A 280 2.84 -16.91 -10.99
N ILE A 281 3.95 -16.76 -10.27
CA ILE A 281 5.08 -15.93 -10.71
C ILE A 281 5.70 -16.49 -11.97
N LEU A 282 5.95 -17.80 -12.02
CA LEU A 282 6.57 -18.48 -13.16
C LEU A 282 5.73 -18.37 -14.43
N HIS A 283 4.41 -18.18 -14.31
CA HIS A 283 3.55 -17.97 -15.46
C HIS A 283 3.92 -16.71 -16.25
N THR A 284 4.31 -15.65 -15.57
CA THR A 284 4.71 -14.37 -16.17
C THR A 284 6.23 -14.19 -16.25
N GLN A 285 6.98 -14.86 -15.37
CA GLN A 285 8.43 -14.76 -15.23
C GLN A 285 9.09 -16.16 -15.26
N PRO A 286 9.09 -16.87 -16.41
CA PRO A 286 9.56 -18.25 -16.49
C PRO A 286 11.08 -18.42 -16.27
N ALA A 287 11.83 -17.34 -16.23
CA ALA A 287 13.27 -17.38 -15.98
C ALA A 287 13.65 -17.69 -14.51
N TYR A 288 12.72 -17.56 -13.54
CA TYR A 288 13.00 -17.92 -12.16
C TYR A 288 13.15 -19.42 -11.96
N ASN A 289 14.07 -19.81 -11.08
CA ASN A 289 14.14 -21.20 -10.61
C ASN A 289 13.06 -21.43 -9.53
N ARG A 290 12.14 -22.36 -9.78
CA ARG A 290 11.02 -22.66 -8.87
C ARG A 290 11.46 -23.01 -7.46
N THR A 291 12.48 -23.86 -7.33
CA THR A 291 12.97 -24.34 -6.03
C THR A 291 13.61 -23.23 -5.22
N GLU A 292 14.43 -22.40 -5.87
CA GLU A 292 15.07 -21.24 -5.25
C GLU A 292 14.05 -20.20 -4.83
N LEU A 293 13.05 -19.94 -5.69
CA LEU A 293 11.98 -19.00 -5.42
C LEU A 293 11.15 -19.41 -4.19
N ILE A 294 10.76 -20.69 -4.08
CA ILE A 294 10.07 -21.22 -2.90
C ILE A 294 10.95 -21.11 -1.64
N ALA A 295 12.23 -21.43 -1.76
CA ALA A 295 13.17 -21.33 -0.62
C ALA A 295 13.33 -19.88 -0.14
N GLU A 296 13.33 -18.91 -1.06
CA GLU A 296 13.39 -17.49 -0.73
C GLU A 296 12.07 -17.00 -0.12
N MET A 297 10.91 -17.42 -0.65
CA MET A 297 9.61 -17.11 -0.06
C MET A 297 9.49 -17.58 1.38
N LYS A 298 9.91 -18.80 1.68
CA LYS A 298 9.90 -19.37 3.04
C LYS A 298 10.75 -18.56 4.03
N LYS A 299 11.77 -17.86 3.57
CA LYS A 299 12.57 -16.97 4.41
C LYS A 299 11.92 -15.62 4.67
N LYS A 300 11.18 -15.10 3.70
CA LYS A 300 10.64 -13.73 3.70
C LYS A 300 9.20 -13.64 4.18
N ILE A 301 8.35 -14.61 3.83
CA ILE A 301 6.91 -14.57 4.02
C ILE A 301 6.49 -15.52 5.12
N ARG A 302 5.63 -15.09 6.03
CA ARG A 302 4.94 -15.95 7.00
C ARG A 302 3.60 -16.39 6.41
N VAL A 303 3.33 -17.69 6.43
CA VAL A 303 2.03 -18.22 6.00
C VAL A 303 1.17 -18.51 7.21
N VAL A 304 -0.06 -17.98 7.18
CA VAL A 304 -1.12 -18.31 8.14
C VAL A 304 -2.11 -19.21 7.43
N GLN A 305 -2.10 -20.50 7.76
CA GLN A 305 -2.98 -21.49 7.15
C GLN A 305 -4.31 -21.55 7.90
N LEU A 306 -5.41 -21.35 7.17
CA LEU A 306 -6.77 -21.48 7.67
C LEU A 306 -7.41 -22.76 7.19
N SER A 307 -8.16 -23.41 8.09
CA SER A 307 -9.03 -24.53 7.76
C SER A 307 -10.47 -24.24 8.20
N ARG A 308 -11.39 -24.99 7.61
CA ARG A 308 -12.81 -24.96 7.97
C ARG A 308 -13.34 -26.38 8.10
N ASP A 309 -13.97 -26.68 9.23
CA ASP A 309 -14.73 -27.89 9.45
C ASP A 309 -16.17 -27.50 9.87
N GLY A 310 -17.11 -27.71 8.95
CA GLY A 310 -18.49 -27.25 9.11
C GLY A 310 -18.58 -25.73 9.34
N THR A 311 -18.98 -25.31 10.53
CA THR A 311 -19.06 -23.89 10.95
C THR A 311 -17.79 -23.41 11.64
N LEU A 312 -16.92 -24.32 12.08
CA LEU A 312 -15.68 -23.97 12.77
C LEU A 312 -14.63 -23.51 11.77
N ARG A 313 -13.94 -22.44 12.13
CA ARG A 313 -12.78 -21.92 11.42
C ARG A 313 -11.60 -21.92 12.38
N ALA A 314 -10.46 -22.39 11.91
CA ALA A 314 -9.26 -22.50 12.73
C ALA A 314 -8.03 -22.03 11.97
N VAL A 315 -7.09 -21.43 12.69
CA VAL A 315 -5.70 -21.29 12.26
C VAL A 315 -5.02 -22.60 12.60
N THR A 316 -4.61 -23.34 11.58
CA THR A 316 -3.96 -24.65 11.76
C THR A 316 -2.45 -24.55 11.81
N GLU A 317 -1.88 -23.52 11.22
CA GLU A 317 -0.45 -23.34 11.13
C GLU A 317 -0.06 -21.86 10.96
N VAL A 318 1.05 -21.46 11.56
CA VAL A 318 1.75 -20.19 11.29
C VAL A 318 3.25 -20.51 11.15
N VAL A 319 3.78 -20.38 9.94
CA VAL A 319 5.17 -20.75 9.57
C VAL A 319 5.91 -19.57 8.97
#